data_c6e40e101d3e18d2991c89dc4c76afdc
#
_entry.id   c6e40e101d3e18d2991c89dc4c76afdc
#
_cell.length_a   1.000
_cell.length_b   1.000
_cell.length_c   1.000
_cell.angle_alpha   90.00
_cell.angle_beta   90.00
_cell.angle_gamma   90.00
#
_symmetry.space_group_name_H-M   'P 1'
#
loop_
_entity.id
_entity.type
_entity.pdbx_description
1 polymer ?
#
loop_
_entity_poly.entity_id
_entity_poly.type
_entity_poly.pdbx_seq_one_letter_code
_entity_poly.pdbx_strand_id
1 'polypeptide(L)'
;MNKQGGRKQINNIQIDEELENLLPKLEVEKYNLLKADIIKNGCINPIIVWNGLIVDGHNRYKICKENNIEFKTKEMNFANKQEAMIWAWTTQKARRNVDDGTLFRIAEKFRPYYEQKAKEKQLSTLKQNTVFIEREKRRER
;
A
#
# COMPACT_ATOMS: atom_id res chain seq x y z
N MET A 1 33.30 -16.81 -0.41
CA MET A 1 32.38 -16.14 0.52
C MET A 1 31.38 -15.32 -0.25
N ASN A 2 30.24 -15.86 -0.47
CA ASN A 2 29.22 -15.22 -1.28
C ASN A 2 28.31 -14.34 -0.42
N LYS A 3 28.63 -13.06 -0.35
CA LYS A 3 27.71 -12.03 0.12
C LYS A 3 26.99 -11.43 -1.08
N GLN A 4 26.24 -12.22 -1.81
CA GLN A 4 25.48 -11.75 -2.96
C GLN A 4 23.97 -11.68 -2.72
N GLY A 5 23.55 -11.55 -1.47
CA GLY A 5 22.13 -11.51 -1.12
C GLY A 5 21.46 -10.15 -1.18
N GLY A 6 22.18 -9.05 -1.40
CA GLY A 6 21.59 -7.72 -1.20
C GLY A 6 21.56 -6.77 -2.39
N ARG A 7 22.20 -7.10 -3.51
CA ARG A 7 22.38 -6.12 -4.60
C ARG A 7 21.47 -6.28 -5.83
N LYS A 8 20.60 -7.28 -5.85
CA LYS A 8 19.88 -7.66 -7.07
C LYS A 8 18.61 -6.86 -7.38
N GLN A 9 18.17 -5.95 -6.52
CA GLN A 9 16.83 -5.37 -6.67
C GLN A 9 16.76 -3.87 -6.93
N ILE A 10 17.87 -3.18 -6.86
CA ILE A 10 17.87 -1.71 -6.93
C ILE A 10 17.56 -1.19 -8.34
N ASN A 11 17.80 -1.99 -9.36
CA ASN A 11 17.74 -1.51 -10.75
C ASN A 11 16.36 -1.68 -11.44
N ASN A 12 15.39 -2.31 -10.81
CA ASN A 12 14.11 -2.62 -11.44
C ASN A 12 12.87 -2.03 -10.75
N ILE A 13 13.09 -1.08 -9.82
CA ILE A 13 11.97 -0.42 -9.14
C ILE A 13 11.50 0.75 -9.98
N GLN A 14 10.18 0.81 -10.21
CA GLN A 14 9.54 1.87 -10.97
C GLN A 14 8.53 2.63 -10.12
N ILE A 15 8.31 3.88 -10.48
CA ILE A 15 7.29 4.73 -9.87
C ILE A 15 6.04 4.65 -10.72
N ASP A 16 4.92 4.34 -10.09
CA ASP A 16 3.60 4.40 -10.70
C ASP A 16 2.92 5.70 -10.28
N GLU A 17 2.42 6.45 -11.24
CA GLU A 17 1.82 7.77 -10.99
C GLU A 17 0.61 7.72 -10.06
N GLU A 18 -0.25 6.72 -10.19
CA GLU A 18 -1.41 6.60 -9.34
C GLU A 18 -1.03 6.33 -7.88
N LEU A 19 -0.04 5.47 -7.67
CA LEU A 19 0.48 5.18 -6.34
C LEU A 19 1.21 6.39 -5.75
N GLU A 20 2.00 7.09 -6.57
CA GLU A 20 2.73 8.28 -6.13
C GLU A 20 1.78 9.43 -5.75
N ASN A 21 0.74 9.65 -6.55
CA ASN A 21 -0.19 10.77 -6.38
C ASN A 21 -1.39 10.44 -5.49
N LEU A 22 -1.44 9.25 -4.93
CA LEU A 22 -2.54 8.83 -4.06
C LEU A 22 -2.71 9.76 -2.85
N LEU A 23 -1.60 10.19 -2.29
CA LEU A 23 -1.56 11.09 -1.13
C LEU A 23 -1.07 12.47 -1.56
N PRO A 24 -1.46 13.51 -0.82
CA PRO A 24 -0.90 14.85 -1.04
C PRO A 24 0.63 14.83 -0.93
N LYS A 25 1.27 15.69 -1.67
CA LYS A 25 2.72 15.87 -1.56
C LYS A 25 3.09 16.30 -0.14
N LEU A 26 4.21 15.77 0.33
CA LEU A 26 4.75 16.17 1.61
C LEU A 26 5.13 17.66 1.59
N GLU A 27 4.79 18.38 2.65
CA GLU A 27 5.17 19.79 2.81
C GLU A 27 6.68 19.93 2.74
N VAL A 28 7.15 21.05 2.17
CA VAL A 28 8.58 21.30 1.96
C VAL A 28 9.39 21.17 3.25
N GLU A 29 8.89 21.70 4.35
CA GLU A 29 9.56 21.61 5.64
C GLU A 29 9.69 20.17 6.12
N LYS A 30 8.62 19.39 6.01
CA LYS A 30 8.62 17.98 6.39
C LYS A 30 9.53 17.14 5.48
N TYR A 31 9.54 17.48 4.19
CA TYR A 31 10.44 16.82 3.23
C TYR A 31 11.91 17.12 3.60
N ASN A 32 12.24 18.35 3.92
CA ASN A 32 13.60 18.73 4.29
C ASN A 32 14.04 18.06 5.59
N LEU A 33 13.15 17.93 6.57
CA LEU A 33 13.44 17.21 7.82
C LEU A 33 13.70 15.72 7.56
N LEU A 34 12.89 15.10 6.72
CA LEU A 34 13.08 13.71 6.32
C LEU A 34 14.41 13.53 5.59
N LYS A 35 14.72 14.42 4.67
CA LYS A 35 15.98 14.41 3.94
C LYS A 35 17.19 14.53 4.87
N ALA A 36 17.16 15.47 5.82
CA ALA A 36 18.22 15.64 6.80
C ALA A 36 18.41 14.39 7.66
N ASP A 37 17.32 13.77 8.09
CA ASP A 37 17.37 12.52 8.87
C ASP A 37 18.00 11.38 8.07
N ILE A 38 17.58 11.17 6.83
CA ILE A 38 18.10 10.11 5.97
C ILE A 38 19.58 10.33 5.66
N ILE A 39 20.00 11.56 5.42
CA ILE A 39 21.41 11.88 5.18
C ILE A 39 22.24 11.58 6.42
N LYS A 40 21.72 11.91 7.59
CA LYS A 40 22.44 11.73 8.87
C LYS A 40 22.47 10.26 9.31
N ASN A 41 21.34 9.57 9.27
CA ASN A 41 21.15 8.26 9.89
C ASN A 41 20.99 7.12 8.89
N GLY A 42 20.92 7.41 7.60
CA GLY A 42 20.60 6.44 6.58
C GLY A 42 19.09 6.18 6.47
N CYS A 43 18.70 5.43 5.46
CA CYS A 43 17.31 5.05 5.25
C CYS A 43 17.01 3.77 6.04
N ILE A 44 16.46 3.92 7.24
CA ILE A 44 16.21 2.82 8.16
C ILE A 44 14.97 2.02 7.76
N ASN A 45 13.89 2.72 7.38
CA ASN A 45 12.64 2.09 7.00
C ASN A 45 12.67 1.58 5.55
N PRO A 46 12.24 0.35 5.31
CA PRO A 46 12.25 -0.20 3.96
C PRO A 46 11.20 0.48 3.07
N ILE A 47 11.49 0.49 1.78
CA ILE A 47 10.54 0.92 0.75
C ILE A 47 9.67 -0.27 0.39
N ILE A 48 8.37 -0.10 0.43
CA ILE A 48 7.41 -1.17 0.13
C ILE A 48 7.18 -1.23 -1.37
N VAL A 49 7.36 -2.42 -1.92
CA VAL A 49 7.31 -2.68 -3.37
C VAL A 49 6.33 -3.80 -3.67
N TRP A 50 5.61 -3.67 -4.77
CA TRP A 50 4.72 -4.69 -5.32
C TRP A 50 4.89 -4.74 -6.84
N ASN A 51 5.20 -5.91 -7.37
CA ASN A 51 5.44 -6.12 -8.81
C ASN A 51 6.40 -5.09 -9.43
N GLY A 52 7.47 -4.76 -8.71
CA GLY A 52 8.45 -3.78 -9.16
C GLY A 52 8.00 -2.32 -9.05
N LEU A 53 6.81 -2.06 -8.51
CA LEU A 53 6.28 -0.71 -8.31
C LEU A 53 6.41 -0.29 -6.85
N ILE A 54 6.75 0.96 -6.60
CA ILE A 54 6.78 1.51 -5.25
C ILE A 54 5.36 1.73 -4.77
N VAL A 55 5.00 1.12 -3.64
CA VAL A 55 3.70 1.28 -2.99
C VAL A 55 3.78 2.32 -1.88
N ASP A 56 4.82 2.27 -1.06
CA ASP A 56 5.06 3.21 0.03
C ASP A 56 6.55 3.55 0.10
N GLY A 57 6.85 4.79 0.37
CA GLY A 57 8.22 5.29 0.50
C GLY A 57 8.75 6.07 -0.69
N HIS A 58 7.88 6.69 -1.48
CA HIS A 58 8.27 7.51 -2.64
C HIS A 58 9.26 8.63 -2.28
N ASN A 59 9.03 9.33 -1.16
CA ASN A 59 9.91 10.40 -0.71
C ASN A 59 11.27 9.84 -0.29
N ARG A 60 11.30 8.74 0.45
CA ARG A 60 12.53 8.07 0.85
C ARG A 60 13.33 7.60 -0.35
N TYR A 61 12.65 7.03 -1.33
CA TYR A 61 13.28 6.58 -2.58
C TYR A 61 13.95 7.74 -3.33
N LYS A 62 13.25 8.86 -3.50
CA LYS A 62 13.79 10.04 -4.16
C LYS A 62 15.02 10.59 -3.46
N ILE A 63 14.94 10.72 -2.14
CA ILE A 63 16.06 11.22 -1.32
C ILE A 63 17.27 10.30 -1.44
N CYS A 64 17.06 8.99 -1.33
CA CYS A 64 18.14 8.02 -1.44
C CYS A 64 18.79 8.03 -2.83
N LYS A 65 18.00 8.12 -3.87
CA LYS A 65 18.49 8.20 -5.25
C LYS A 65 19.33 9.45 -5.48
N GLU A 66 18.83 10.61 -5.07
CA GLU A 66 19.52 11.89 -5.26
C GLU A 66 20.84 12.00 -4.49
N ASN A 67 20.92 11.32 -3.36
CA ASN A 67 22.08 11.42 -2.46
C ASN A 67 22.94 10.15 -2.42
N ASN A 68 22.70 9.20 -3.31
CA ASN A 68 23.41 7.91 -3.38
C ASN A 68 23.42 7.16 -2.04
N ILE A 69 22.29 7.13 -1.36
CA ILE A 69 22.13 6.43 -0.09
C ILE A 69 21.48 5.08 -0.33
N GLU A 70 22.02 4.04 0.26
CA GLU A 70 21.44 2.69 0.18
C GLU A 70 20.12 2.62 0.92
N PHE A 71 19.19 1.85 0.38
CA PHE A 71 17.91 1.59 1.00
C PHE A 71 17.51 0.12 0.84
N LYS A 72 16.70 -0.35 1.76
CA LYS A 72 16.12 -1.70 1.73
C LYS A 72 14.73 -1.67 1.11
N THR A 73 14.37 -2.74 0.46
CA THR A 73 13.03 -2.93 -0.07
C THR A 73 12.34 -4.10 0.63
N LYS A 74 11.05 -4.00 0.80
CA LYS A 74 10.21 -5.08 1.29
C LYS A 74 9.12 -5.33 0.26
N GLU A 75 9.10 -6.52 -0.30
CA GLU A 75 8.06 -6.91 -1.24
C GLU A 75 6.81 -7.37 -0.49
N MET A 76 5.66 -6.87 -0.93
CA MET A 76 4.36 -7.28 -0.42
C MET A 76 3.51 -7.81 -1.57
N ASN A 77 2.63 -8.74 -1.25
CA ASN A 77 1.72 -9.32 -2.21
C ASN A 77 0.32 -8.71 -2.06
N PHE A 78 -0.20 -8.21 -3.18
CA PHE A 78 -1.57 -7.71 -3.28
C PHE A 78 -2.26 -8.40 -4.46
N ALA A 79 -3.56 -8.59 -4.37
CA ALA A 79 -4.33 -9.21 -5.44
C ALA A 79 -4.35 -8.35 -6.72
N ASN A 80 -4.33 -7.01 -6.55
CA ASN A 80 -4.33 -6.06 -7.64
C ASN A 80 -3.80 -4.71 -7.15
N LYS A 81 -3.64 -3.78 -8.09
CA LYS A 81 -3.17 -2.42 -7.81
C LYS A 81 -4.08 -1.66 -6.84
N GLN A 82 -5.38 -1.86 -6.96
CA GLN A 82 -6.36 -1.21 -6.10
C GLN A 82 -6.19 -1.60 -4.63
N GLU A 83 -5.95 -2.87 -4.35
CA GLU A 83 -5.65 -3.32 -2.98
C GLU A 83 -4.34 -2.74 -2.44
N ALA A 84 -3.32 -2.63 -3.29
CA ALA A 84 -2.06 -1.98 -2.94
C ALA A 84 -2.30 -0.50 -2.58
N MET A 85 -3.11 0.21 -3.35
CA MET A 85 -3.46 1.60 -3.09
C MET A 85 -4.22 1.77 -1.78
N ILE A 86 -5.19 0.90 -1.51
CA ILE A 86 -5.96 0.93 -0.26
C ILE A 86 -5.06 0.67 0.94
N TRP A 87 -4.15 -0.30 0.83
CA TRP A 87 -3.18 -0.57 1.87
C TRP A 87 -2.28 0.65 2.14
N ALA A 88 -1.75 1.26 1.10
CA ALA A 88 -0.91 2.45 1.20
C ALA A 88 -1.67 3.61 1.86
N TRP A 89 -2.89 3.85 1.44
CA TRP A 89 -3.76 4.86 2.02
C TRP A 89 -4.02 4.61 3.51
N THR A 90 -4.43 3.41 3.86
CA THR A 90 -4.74 3.04 5.25
C THR A 90 -3.52 3.20 6.16
N THR A 91 -2.35 2.81 5.67
CA THR A 91 -1.09 2.92 6.40
C THR A 91 -0.67 4.37 6.60
N GLN A 92 -0.78 5.19 5.56
CA GLN A 92 -0.34 6.59 5.59
C GLN A 92 -1.32 7.51 6.31
N LYS A 93 -2.63 7.21 6.26
CA LYS A 93 -3.67 7.95 6.98
C LYS A 93 -3.36 8.09 8.46
N ALA A 94 -2.84 7.04 9.08
CA ALA A 94 -2.47 7.04 10.49
C ALA A 94 -1.24 7.91 10.79
N ARG A 95 -0.42 8.21 9.79
CA ARG A 95 0.85 8.94 9.94
C ARG A 95 0.78 10.39 9.53
N ARG A 96 -0.29 10.82 8.86
CA ARG A 96 -0.44 12.17 8.33
C ARG A 96 -1.75 12.78 8.80
N ASN A 97 -1.70 14.08 9.11
CA ASN A 97 -2.92 14.88 9.27
C ASN A 97 -3.49 15.13 7.87
N VAL A 98 -4.51 14.38 7.53
CA VAL A 98 -5.18 14.52 6.24
C VAL A 98 -6.48 15.30 6.46
N ASP A 99 -6.70 16.33 5.66
CA ASP A 99 -7.91 17.15 5.76
C ASP A 99 -9.16 16.37 5.28
N ASP A 100 -10.33 16.84 5.70
CA ASP A 100 -11.61 16.20 5.40
C ASP A 100 -11.90 16.13 3.90
N GLY A 101 -11.49 17.14 3.14
CA GLY A 101 -11.66 17.14 1.69
C GLY A 101 -10.87 16.04 1.00
N THR A 102 -9.64 15.83 1.43
CA THR A 102 -8.79 14.75 0.94
C THR A 102 -9.36 13.40 1.34
N LEU A 103 -9.82 13.25 2.59
CA LEU A 103 -10.47 12.03 3.07
C LEU A 103 -11.69 11.68 2.21
N PHE A 104 -12.54 12.67 1.95
CA PHE A 104 -13.73 12.50 1.12
C PHE A 104 -13.37 12.08 -0.31
N ARG A 105 -12.43 12.76 -0.93
CA ARG A 105 -11.99 12.46 -2.30
C ARG A 105 -11.46 11.03 -2.43
N ILE A 106 -10.67 10.58 -1.47
CA ILE A 106 -10.12 9.23 -1.48
C ILE A 106 -11.20 8.19 -1.19
N ALA A 107 -12.11 8.47 -0.27
CA ALA A 107 -13.25 7.61 0.00
C ALA A 107 -14.12 7.42 -1.25
N GLU A 108 -14.39 8.49 -1.99
CA GLU A 108 -15.11 8.43 -3.25
C GLU A 108 -14.40 7.58 -4.30
N LYS A 109 -13.08 7.72 -4.40
CA LYS A 109 -12.26 6.96 -5.34
C LYS A 109 -12.36 5.46 -5.09
N PHE A 110 -12.41 5.03 -3.84
CA PHE A 110 -12.46 3.61 -3.48
C PHE A 110 -13.86 3.07 -3.23
N ARG A 111 -14.89 3.91 -3.32
CA ARG A 111 -16.29 3.49 -3.10
C ARG A 111 -16.69 2.29 -3.94
N PRO A 112 -16.47 2.25 -5.28
CA PRO A 112 -16.86 1.10 -6.10
C PRO A 112 -16.23 -0.20 -5.63
N TYR A 113 -14.98 -0.15 -5.18
CA TYR A 113 -14.27 -1.31 -4.65
C TYR A 113 -14.95 -1.86 -3.39
N TYR A 114 -15.24 -0.99 -2.42
CA TYR A 114 -15.88 -1.41 -1.18
C TYR A 114 -17.31 -1.91 -1.40
N GLU A 115 -18.05 -1.29 -2.31
CA GLU A 115 -19.39 -1.75 -2.68
C GLU A 115 -19.36 -3.15 -3.30
N GLN A 116 -18.41 -3.42 -4.18
CA GLN A 116 -18.24 -4.73 -4.78
C GLN A 116 -17.86 -5.77 -3.74
N LYS A 117 -16.94 -5.45 -2.82
CA LYS A 117 -16.56 -6.35 -1.73
C LYS A 117 -17.74 -6.65 -0.81
N ALA A 118 -18.57 -5.67 -0.51
CA ALA A 118 -19.77 -5.85 0.29
C ALA A 118 -20.75 -6.81 -0.39
N LYS A 119 -20.96 -6.66 -1.70
CA LYS A 119 -21.83 -7.55 -2.48
C LYS A 119 -21.30 -8.99 -2.49
N GLU A 120 -20.01 -9.18 -2.71
CA GLU A 120 -19.36 -10.49 -2.67
C GLU A 120 -19.56 -11.17 -1.31
N LYS A 121 -19.39 -10.41 -0.23
CA LYS A 121 -19.58 -10.90 1.13
C LYS A 121 -21.04 -11.32 1.38
N GLN A 122 -22.01 -10.52 0.93
CA GLN A 122 -23.43 -10.84 1.04
C GLN A 122 -23.80 -12.12 0.30
N LEU A 123 -23.31 -12.27 -0.94
CA LEU A 123 -23.53 -13.49 -1.75
C LEU A 123 -22.91 -14.72 -1.09
N SER A 124 -21.72 -14.60 -0.56
CA SER A 124 -21.04 -15.68 0.18
C SER A 124 -21.84 -16.10 1.40
N THR A 125 -22.36 -15.15 2.18
CA THR A 125 -23.21 -15.40 3.36
C THR A 125 -24.51 -16.07 2.96
N LEU A 126 -25.17 -15.63 1.89
CA LEU A 126 -26.39 -16.25 1.38
C LEU A 126 -26.18 -17.70 0.96
N LYS A 127 -25.09 -17.98 0.26
CA LYS A 127 -24.71 -19.36 -0.13
C LYS A 127 -24.50 -20.26 1.08
N GLN A 128 -23.82 -19.77 2.10
CA GLN A 128 -23.60 -20.52 3.34
C GLN A 128 -24.92 -20.81 4.06
N ASN A 129 -25.79 -19.83 4.15
CA ASN A 129 -27.11 -19.99 4.77
C ASN A 129 -27.98 -21.00 4.00
N THR A 130 -27.96 -20.97 2.69
CA THR A 130 -28.69 -21.93 1.84
C THR A 130 -28.20 -23.35 2.10
N VAL A 131 -26.89 -23.57 2.10
CA VAL A 131 -26.30 -24.87 2.39
C VAL A 131 -26.67 -25.37 3.79
N PHE A 132 -26.66 -24.49 4.78
CA PHE A 132 -27.04 -24.82 6.14
C PHE A 132 -28.51 -25.28 6.22
N ILE A 133 -29.44 -24.55 5.61
CA ILE A 133 -30.85 -24.88 5.55
C ILE A 133 -31.08 -26.24 4.89
N GLU A 134 -30.42 -26.50 3.77
CA GLU A 134 -30.52 -27.79 3.08
C GLU A 134 -30.00 -28.97 3.94
N ARG A 135 -28.92 -28.77 4.69
CA ARG A 135 -28.40 -29.77 5.61
C ARG A 135 -29.37 -30.08 6.74
N GLU A 136 -29.99 -29.05 7.32
CA GLU A 136 -30.98 -29.23 8.36
C GLU A 136 -32.22 -29.99 7.85
N LYS A 137 -32.71 -29.66 6.67
CA LYS A 137 -33.81 -30.38 6.02
C LYS A 137 -33.51 -31.85 5.78
N ARG A 138 -32.27 -32.20 5.46
CA ARG A 138 -31.85 -33.58 5.29
C ARG A 138 -31.79 -34.35 6.62
N ARG A 139 -31.48 -33.69 7.73
CA ARG A 139 -31.46 -34.30 9.04
C ARG A 139 -32.85 -34.62 9.59
N GLU A 140 -33.86 -33.86 9.20
CA GLU A 140 -35.25 -34.05 9.62
C GLU A 140 -35.95 -35.19 8.84
N ARG A 141 -35.33 -35.73 7.85
CA ARG A 141 -35.81 -36.92 7.11
C ARG A 141 -35.16 -38.17 7.72
#